data_acc20deb8f1e00fd53dd9a05808dbcdc
#
_entry.id   acc20deb8f1e00fd53dd9a05808dbcdc
#
_cell.length_a   1.000
_cell.length_b   1.000
_cell.length_c   1.000
_cell.angle_alpha   90.00
_cell.angle_beta   90.00
_cell.angle_gamma   90.00
#
_symmetry.space_group_name_H-M   'P 1'
#
loop_
_entity.id
_entity.type
_entity.pdbx_description
1 polymer ?
#
loop_
_entity_poly.entity_id
_entity_poly.type
_entity_poly.pdbx_seq_one_letter_code
_entity_poly.pdbx_strand_id
1 'polypeptide(L)'
;MIKDALKWIVDEAKPLWVTIDGREYTTQKLYEVTEPYPGSMHIHTLTGLVDYIAAHKDILDDLDGEKPFFQVLSHQEVELKSGLFGAFCQRKTFLSATPPENRGYPFGQWLDPESFIIALQAMFVPDDTTKTLLALVSSIKEEAIKTSGDDGVSQTVTARAGVALGTEVKVPNPVTLRPYRTFMEVEQPAISCVFRLRQGPMLSLHEADGGLWRLEAIQSIKAYLVQAMKDLGQNIPVIA
;
A
#
# COMPACT_ATOMS: atom_id res chain seq x y z
N MET A 1 -29.68 2.16 59.66
CA MET A 1 -29.07 3.50 59.35
C MET A 1 -28.00 3.44 58.29
N ILE A 2 -26.82 2.83 58.47
CA ILE A 2 -25.77 2.81 57.43
C ILE A 2 -26.21 2.06 56.15
N LYS A 3 -26.88 0.93 56.31
CA LYS A 3 -27.38 0.11 55.21
C LYS A 3 -28.45 0.84 54.37
N ASP A 4 -29.30 1.60 55.03
CA ASP A 4 -30.37 2.36 54.40
C ASP A 4 -29.81 3.59 53.67
N ALA A 5 -28.81 4.26 54.29
CA ALA A 5 -28.07 5.33 53.64
C ALA A 5 -27.30 4.89 52.43
N LEU A 6 -26.65 3.74 52.49
CA LEU A 6 -25.93 3.15 51.32
C LEU A 6 -26.92 2.76 50.19
N LYS A 7 -28.08 2.20 50.59
CA LYS A 7 -29.10 1.86 49.59
C LYS A 7 -29.64 3.12 48.91
N TRP A 8 -29.91 4.18 49.70
CA TRP A 8 -30.35 5.45 49.13
C TRP A 8 -29.31 6.06 48.17
N ILE A 9 -28.03 6.08 48.55
CA ILE A 9 -26.92 6.56 47.67
C ILE A 9 -26.86 5.75 46.37
N VAL A 10 -27.00 4.44 46.44
CA VAL A 10 -26.98 3.57 45.25
C VAL A 10 -28.21 3.83 44.36
N ASP A 11 -29.38 4.06 44.97
CA ASP A 11 -30.60 4.35 44.21
C ASP A 11 -30.57 5.71 43.55
N GLU A 12 -30.04 6.76 44.24
CA GLU A 12 -29.82 8.10 43.68
C GLU A 12 -28.71 8.11 42.57
N ALA A 13 -27.77 7.20 42.65
CA ALA A 13 -26.69 7.05 41.63
C ALA A 13 -27.16 6.34 40.36
N LYS A 14 -28.37 5.80 40.31
CA LYS A 14 -28.90 5.15 39.11
C LYS A 14 -29.14 6.16 37.98
N PRO A 15 -28.84 5.82 36.76
CA PRO A 15 -29.14 6.67 35.63
C PRO A 15 -30.66 6.83 35.51
N LEU A 16 -31.09 8.07 35.37
CA LEU A 16 -32.48 8.38 35.05
C LEU A 16 -32.66 8.36 33.53
N TRP A 17 -33.72 7.72 33.09
CA TRP A 17 -34.16 7.75 31.71
C TRP A 17 -35.34 8.72 31.57
N VAL A 18 -35.23 9.64 30.63
CA VAL A 18 -36.25 10.65 30.37
C VAL A 18 -36.52 10.67 28.86
N THR A 19 -37.81 10.58 28.51
CA THR A 19 -38.23 10.73 27.10
C THR A 19 -38.72 12.16 26.88
N ILE A 20 -38.11 12.88 25.97
CA ILE A 20 -38.50 14.24 25.56
C ILE A 20 -38.70 14.21 24.04
N ASP A 21 -39.89 14.59 23.58
CA ASP A 21 -40.26 14.65 22.17
C ASP A 21 -39.95 13.31 21.39
N GLY A 22 -40.21 12.19 22.05
CA GLY A 22 -40.00 10.85 21.47
C GLY A 22 -38.55 10.39 21.44
N ARG A 23 -37.62 11.13 22.04
CA ARG A 23 -36.22 10.76 22.19
C ARG A 23 -35.91 10.43 23.64
N GLU A 24 -35.12 9.36 23.82
CA GLU A 24 -34.67 8.94 25.15
C GLU A 24 -33.36 9.59 25.52
N TYR A 25 -33.29 10.11 26.75
CA TYR A 25 -32.11 10.70 27.33
C TYR A 25 -31.77 10.02 28.66
N THR A 26 -30.50 9.98 28.99
CA THR A 26 -30.02 9.51 30.29
C THR A 26 -29.13 10.55 30.97
N THR A 27 -29.19 10.61 32.25
CA THR A 27 -28.37 11.54 33.08
C THR A 27 -26.92 11.04 33.24
N GLN A 28 -26.63 9.79 32.91
CA GLN A 28 -25.30 9.21 33.03
C GLN A 28 -24.88 8.56 31.71
N LYS A 29 -23.58 8.60 31.44
CA LYS A 29 -23.02 7.87 30.31
C LYS A 29 -23.08 6.37 30.60
N LEU A 30 -23.93 5.67 29.88
CA LEU A 30 -23.99 4.21 29.93
C LEU A 30 -22.89 3.63 29.02
N TYR A 31 -22.24 2.61 29.53
CA TYR A 31 -21.30 1.79 28.74
C TYR A 31 -21.99 0.47 28.42
N GLU A 32 -22.00 0.14 27.15
CA GLU A 32 -22.47 -1.19 26.72
C GLU A 32 -21.53 -2.23 27.31
N VAL A 33 -22.09 -3.24 28.00
CA VAL A 33 -21.35 -4.41 28.41
C VAL A 33 -21.30 -5.34 27.21
N THR A 34 -20.22 -5.23 26.43
CA THR A 34 -19.98 -6.12 25.30
C THR A 34 -19.17 -7.32 25.76
N GLU A 35 -19.49 -8.51 25.23
CA GLU A 35 -18.63 -9.65 25.41
C GLU A 35 -17.25 -9.36 24.81
N PRO A 36 -16.16 -9.74 25.50
CA PRO A 36 -14.83 -9.58 24.96
C PRO A 36 -14.69 -10.44 23.71
N TYR A 37 -14.29 -9.82 22.60
CA TYR A 37 -13.98 -10.53 21.36
C TYR A 37 -12.50 -10.33 21.01
N PRO A 38 -11.88 -11.27 20.28
CA PRO A 38 -10.51 -11.10 19.85
C PRO A 38 -10.37 -9.86 18.98
N GLY A 39 -9.30 -9.09 19.19
CA GLY A 39 -8.97 -7.92 18.37
C GLY A 39 -8.70 -8.30 16.91
N SER A 40 -8.57 -7.31 16.04
CA SER A 40 -8.17 -7.53 14.66
C SER A 40 -6.78 -8.14 14.57
N MET A 41 -6.58 -9.07 13.65
CA MET A 41 -5.27 -9.64 13.33
C MET A 41 -4.57 -8.80 12.28
N HIS A 42 -3.24 -8.80 12.32
CA HIS A 42 -2.42 -8.12 11.32
C HIS A 42 -1.52 -9.12 10.59
N ILE A 43 -1.47 -9.02 9.27
CA ILE A 43 -0.67 -9.88 8.39
C ILE A 43 0.05 -9.06 7.32
N HIS A 44 0.95 -9.70 6.57
CA HIS A 44 1.82 -9.00 5.63
C HIS A 44 1.60 -9.39 4.17
N THR A 45 0.61 -10.22 3.86
CA THR A 45 0.38 -10.79 2.54
C THR A 45 -1.11 -10.78 2.17
N LEU A 46 -1.41 -10.64 0.88
CA LEU A 46 -2.77 -10.84 0.37
C LEU A 46 -3.18 -12.30 0.44
N THR A 47 -2.24 -13.22 0.24
CA THR A 47 -2.46 -14.66 0.39
C THR A 47 -2.98 -15.00 1.79
N GLY A 48 -2.41 -14.38 2.84
CA GLY A 48 -2.89 -14.59 4.21
C GLY A 48 -4.33 -14.13 4.45
N LEU A 49 -4.83 -13.09 3.73
CA LEU A 49 -6.25 -12.73 3.75
C LEU A 49 -7.10 -13.86 3.14
N VAL A 50 -6.65 -14.43 2.03
CA VAL A 50 -7.32 -15.53 1.34
C VAL A 50 -7.34 -16.79 2.20
N ASP A 51 -6.23 -17.13 2.83
CA ASP A 51 -6.09 -18.28 3.73
C ASP A 51 -6.99 -18.15 4.96
N TYR A 52 -7.12 -16.95 5.51
CA TYR A 52 -8.04 -16.68 6.61
C TYR A 52 -9.50 -16.95 6.20
N ILE A 53 -9.92 -16.47 5.05
CA ILE A 53 -11.27 -16.74 4.51
C ILE A 53 -11.47 -18.24 4.30
N ALA A 54 -10.50 -18.92 3.70
CA ALA A 54 -10.57 -20.37 3.46
C ALA A 54 -10.72 -21.17 4.75
N ALA A 55 -9.99 -20.77 5.82
CA ALA A 55 -10.02 -21.43 7.13
C ALA A 55 -11.31 -21.16 7.93
N HIS A 56 -12.01 -20.05 7.68
CA HIS A 56 -13.18 -19.62 8.46
C HIS A 56 -14.46 -19.53 7.62
N LYS A 57 -14.49 -20.26 6.52
CA LYS A 57 -15.61 -20.24 5.57
C LYS A 57 -16.98 -20.45 6.24
N ASP A 58 -17.10 -21.47 7.05
CA ASP A 58 -18.36 -21.84 7.72
C ASP A 58 -18.84 -20.74 8.70
N ILE A 59 -17.89 -20.09 9.40
CA ILE A 59 -18.22 -18.99 10.34
C ILE A 59 -18.67 -17.75 9.59
N LEU A 60 -18.04 -17.46 8.46
CA LEU A 60 -18.33 -16.26 7.66
C LEU A 60 -19.67 -16.40 6.91
N ASP A 61 -20.08 -17.62 6.57
CA ASP A 61 -21.37 -17.92 5.96
C ASP A 61 -22.54 -17.78 6.97
N ASP A 62 -22.28 -18.02 8.26
CA ASP A 62 -23.24 -17.96 9.37
C ASP A 62 -23.46 -16.54 9.95
N LEU A 63 -22.70 -15.53 9.48
CA LEU A 63 -22.88 -14.15 9.91
C LEU A 63 -24.21 -13.58 9.37
N ASP A 64 -25.24 -13.68 10.18
CA ASP A 64 -26.61 -13.22 9.87
C ASP A 64 -26.63 -11.74 9.48
N GLY A 65 -26.79 -11.46 8.19
CA GLY A 65 -26.93 -10.10 7.63
C GLY A 65 -25.63 -9.27 7.56
N GLU A 66 -24.54 -9.74 8.15
CA GLU A 66 -23.27 -8.99 8.30
C GLU A 66 -22.18 -9.46 7.34
N LYS A 67 -22.55 -9.67 6.07
CA LYS A 67 -21.59 -10.18 5.08
C LYS A 67 -20.31 -9.38 5.08
N PRO A 68 -19.16 -10.04 5.26
CA PRO A 68 -17.88 -9.37 5.25
C PRO A 68 -17.55 -8.81 3.86
N PHE A 69 -16.66 -7.83 3.81
CA PHE A 69 -16.14 -7.28 2.57
C PHE A 69 -14.68 -6.89 2.74
N PHE A 70 -13.93 -6.93 1.65
CA PHE A 70 -12.60 -6.35 1.61
C PHE A 70 -12.69 -4.86 1.28
N GLN A 71 -11.91 -4.07 2.00
CA GLN A 71 -11.66 -2.67 1.69
C GLN A 71 -10.18 -2.48 1.36
N VAL A 72 -9.88 -2.08 0.12
CA VAL A 72 -8.54 -1.67 -0.28
C VAL A 72 -8.38 -0.18 0.06
N LEU A 73 -7.70 0.12 1.16
CA LEU A 73 -7.51 1.48 1.66
C LEU A 73 -6.43 2.23 0.89
N SER A 74 -5.41 1.52 0.47
CA SER A 74 -4.29 2.07 -0.28
C SER A 74 -3.57 0.98 -1.07
N HIS A 75 -2.52 1.37 -1.79
CA HIS A 75 -1.62 0.42 -2.45
C HIS A 75 -0.82 -0.47 -1.48
N GLN A 76 -0.90 -0.22 -0.19
CA GLN A 76 -0.19 -0.96 0.86
C GLN A 76 -1.10 -1.40 2.02
N GLU A 77 -2.41 -1.21 1.92
CA GLU A 77 -3.29 -1.53 3.03
C GLU A 77 -4.62 -2.09 2.54
N VAL A 78 -4.96 -3.25 3.06
CA VAL A 78 -6.22 -3.95 2.82
C VAL A 78 -6.80 -4.41 4.14
N GLU A 79 -8.09 -4.23 4.33
CA GLU A 79 -8.81 -4.72 5.50
C GLU A 79 -9.96 -5.63 5.10
N LEU A 80 -10.20 -6.67 5.91
CA LEU A 80 -11.42 -7.47 5.92
C LEU A 80 -12.32 -6.93 7.03
N LYS A 81 -13.48 -6.42 6.65
CA LYS A 81 -14.46 -5.82 7.55
C LYS A 81 -15.78 -6.57 7.57
N SER A 82 -16.49 -6.47 8.69
CA SER A 82 -17.89 -6.87 8.75
C SER A 82 -18.78 -5.93 7.93
N GLY A 83 -19.97 -6.39 7.58
CA GLY A 83 -21.08 -5.50 7.22
C GLY A 83 -21.46 -4.58 8.39
N LEU A 84 -22.58 -3.87 8.23
CA LEU A 84 -23.14 -3.06 9.32
C LEU A 84 -23.90 -3.95 10.27
N PHE A 85 -23.61 -3.86 11.56
CA PHE A 85 -24.30 -4.63 12.60
C PHE A 85 -24.69 -3.75 13.78
N GLY A 86 -25.63 -4.29 14.59
CA GLY A 86 -26.14 -3.62 15.78
C GLY A 86 -27.00 -2.38 15.49
N ALA A 87 -27.62 -1.85 16.54
CA ALA A 87 -28.54 -0.71 16.46
C ALA A 87 -27.84 0.59 16.00
N PHE A 88 -26.53 0.68 16.17
CA PHE A 88 -25.73 1.88 15.84
C PHE A 88 -24.96 1.72 14.50
N CYS A 89 -25.29 0.72 13.69
CA CYS A 89 -24.65 0.48 12.40
C CYS A 89 -23.10 0.44 12.49
N GLN A 90 -22.58 -0.31 13.44
CA GLN A 90 -21.13 -0.45 13.66
C GLN A 90 -20.49 -1.37 12.62
N ARG A 91 -19.16 -1.34 12.55
CA ARG A 91 -18.34 -2.28 11.77
C ARG A 91 -17.16 -2.77 12.60
N LYS A 92 -16.75 -4.02 12.37
CA LYS A 92 -15.54 -4.60 12.94
C LYS A 92 -14.51 -4.85 11.83
N THR A 93 -13.24 -4.63 12.13
CA THR A 93 -12.13 -5.10 11.28
C THR A 93 -11.70 -6.45 11.83
N PHE A 94 -11.79 -7.49 11.02
CA PHE A 94 -11.35 -8.84 11.37
C PHE A 94 -9.85 -8.99 11.16
N LEU A 95 -9.37 -8.49 10.03
CA LEU A 95 -8.01 -8.67 9.58
C LEU A 95 -7.54 -7.43 8.82
N SER A 96 -6.29 -7.04 9.01
CA SER A 96 -5.62 -6.04 8.19
C SER A 96 -4.34 -6.62 7.59
N ALA A 97 -4.07 -6.27 6.34
CA ALA A 97 -2.86 -6.65 5.64
C ALA A 97 -2.08 -5.41 5.21
N THR A 98 -0.79 -5.38 5.52
CA THR A 98 0.17 -4.41 4.97
C THR A 98 1.43 -5.16 4.55
N PRO A 99 2.00 -4.89 3.36
CA PRO A 99 3.23 -5.56 2.97
C PRO A 99 4.35 -5.24 3.97
N PRO A 100 5.39 -6.08 4.07
CA PRO A 100 6.57 -5.78 4.86
C PRO A 100 7.17 -4.44 4.45
N GLU A 101 7.73 -3.70 5.40
CA GLU A 101 8.40 -2.44 5.12
C GLU A 101 9.48 -2.64 4.04
N ASN A 102 9.33 -1.95 2.94
CA ASN A 102 10.32 -1.86 1.89
C ASN A 102 10.87 -0.43 1.85
N ARG A 103 12.18 -0.30 1.95
CA ARG A 103 12.86 0.98 1.67
C ARG A 103 12.75 1.23 0.17
N GLY A 104 11.73 1.98 -0.24
CA GLY A 104 11.53 2.32 -1.64
C GLY A 104 12.73 3.08 -2.22
N TYR A 105 12.85 3.08 -3.55
CA TYR A 105 13.88 3.86 -4.24
C TYR A 105 13.76 5.37 -3.88
N PRO A 106 14.87 6.06 -3.58
CA PRO A 106 14.87 7.47 -3.18
C PRO A 106 14.74 8.40 -4.40
N PHE A 107 13.54 8.51 -4.97
CA PHE A 107 13.28 9.37 -6.12
C PHE A 107 13.68 10.82 -5.84
N GLY A 108 14.24 11.48 -6.86
CA GLY A 108 14.71 12.85 -6.76
C GLY A 108 16.09 13.01 -6.09
N GLN A 109 16.65 11.95 -5.52
CA GLN A 109 17.99 12.00 -4.94
C GLN A 109 19.06 11.64 -5.96
N TRP A 110 20.25 12.22 -5.79
CA TRP A 110 21.41 11.94 -6.61
C TRP A 110 22.24 10.82 -5.96
N LEU A 111 22.46 9.75 -6.72
CA LEU A 111 23.24 8.57 -6.32
C LEU A 111 24.49 8.46 -7.19
N ASP A 112 25.56 7.96 -6.61
CA ASP A 112 26.72 7.52 -7.37
C ASP A 112 26.40 6.27 -8.19
N PRO A 113 27.20 5.91 -9.21
CA PRO A 113 26.89 4.78 -10.09
C PRO A 113 26.74 3.44 -9.38
N GLU A 114 27.55 3.17 -8.37
CA GLU A 114 27.48 1.90 -7.63
C GLU A 114 26.20 1.82 -6.81
N SER A 115 25.89 2.86 -6.03
CA SER A 115 24.63 2.97 -5.26
C SER A 115 23.41 2.91 -6.18
N PHE A 116 23.47 3.53 -7.36
CA PHE A 116 22.38 3.48 -8.34
C PHE A 116 22.19 2.08 -8.92
N ILE A 117 23.26 1.37 -9.28
CA ILE A 117 23.21 -0.01 -9.76
C ILE A 117 22.60 -0.93 -8.71
N ILE A 118 23.06 -0.82 -7.46
CA ILE A 118 22.53 -1.61 -6.34
C ILE A 118 21.05 -1.33 -6.14
N ALA A 119 20.65 -0.06 -6.11
CA ALA A 119 19.25 0.33 -5.94
C ALA A 119 18.38 -0.15 -7.09
N LEU A 120 18.85 -0.06 -8.35
CA LEU A 120 18.12 -0.49 -9.51
C LEU A 120 17.89 -2.03 -9.52
N GLN A 121 18.87 -2.80 -9.06
CA GLN A 121 18.76 -4.26 -8.94
C GLN A 121 17.91 -4.71 -7.75
N ALA A 122 17.98 -3.99 -6.63
CA ALA A 122 17.32 -4.39 -5.40
C ALA A 122 15.86 -3.92 -5.29
N MET A 123 15.53 -2.78 -5.92
CA MET A 123 14.26 -2.07 -5.68
C MET A 123 13.32 -2.05 -6.88
N PHE A 124 13.70 -2.64 -8.02
CA PHE A 124 12.90 -2.66 -9.23
C PHE A 124 12.74 -4.07 -9.78
N VAL A 125 11.62 -4.30 -10.44
CA VAL A 125 11.38 -5.54 -11.17
C VAL A 125 12.37 -5.62 -12.34
N PRO A 126 13.13 -6.73 -12.48
CA PRO A 126 14.05 -6.89 -13.59
C PRO A 126 13.29 -7.08 -14.92
N ASP A 127 13.41 -6.09 -15.78
CA ASP A 127 12.87 -6.09 -17.15
C ASP A 127 13.92 -5.57 -18.16
N ASP A 128 13.55 -5.44 -19.42
CA ASP A 128 14.50 -5.01 -20.45
C ASP A 128 14.92 -3.54 -20.30
N THR A 129 14.05 -2.69 -19.76
CA THR A 129 14.38 -1.30 -19.45
C THR A 129 15.40 -1.20 -18.32
N THR A 130 15.18 -1.97 -17.26
CA THR A 130 16.13 -2.06 -16.12
C THR A 130 17.49 -2.58 -16.58
N LYS A 131 17.52 -3.62 -17.43
CA LYS A 131 18.76 -4.15 -18.02
C LYS A 131 19.48 -3.10 -18.88
N THR A 132 18.72 -2.35 -19.69
CA THR A 132 19.28 -1.29 -20.54
C THR A 132 19.90 -0.19 -19.68
N LEU A 133 19.23 0.25 -18.62
CA LEU A 133 19.77 1.24 -17.68
C LEU A 133 21.03 0.72 -16.96
N LEU A 134 21.00 -0.55 -16.51
CA LEU A 134 22.17 -1.17 -15.86
C LEU A 134 23.37 -1.20 -16.81
N ALA A 135 23.16 -1.61 -18.07
CA ALA A 135 24.23 -1.62 -19.07
C ALA A 135 24.80 -0.21 -19.33
N LEU A 136 23.90 0.78 -19.44
CA LEU A 136 24.30 2.18 -19.59
C LEU A 136 25.15 2.66 -18.40
N VAL A 137 24.65 2.49 -17.19
CA VAL A 137 25.31 3.01 -15.96
C VAL A 137 26.64 2.30 -15.74
N SER A 138 26.72 0.98 -16.00
CA SER A 138 27.96 0.22 -15.89
C SER A 138 29.03 0.65 -16.91
N SER A 139 28.64 1.30 -18.01
CA SER A 139 29.58 1.85 -19.01
C SER A 139 30.11 3.24 -18.67
N ILE A 140 29.51 3.93 -17.69
CA ILE A 140 29.88 5.28 -17.26
C ILE A 140 31.16 5.20 -16.42
N LYS A 141 32.28 5.74 -16.95
CA LYS A 141 33.54 5.91 -16.21
C LYS A 141 33.70 7.37 -15.81
N GLU A 142 34.35 7.61 -14.66
CA GLU A 142 34.52 8.92 -14.05
C GLU A 142 35.10 10.01 -14.97
N GLU A 143 35.91 9.62 -15.96
CA GLU A 143 36.64 10.58 -16.82
C GLU A 143 35.88 11.00 -18.09
N ALA A 144 34.68 10.52 -18.35
CA ALA A 144 34.11 10.58 -19.68
C ALA A 144 32.73 11.24 -19.82
N ILE A 145 32.29 12.02 -18.83
CA ILE A 145 31.01 12.70 -18.94
C ILE A 145 31.21 14.10 -19.51
N LYS A 146 31.04 14.26 -20.82
CA LYS A 146 30.68 15.56 -21.42
C LYS A 146 29.19 15.54 -21.72
N THR A 147 28.41 16.31 -20.98
CA THR A 147 27.04 16.64 -21.36
C THR A 147 27.07 17.48 -22.62
N SER A 148 26.65 16.93 -23.73
CA SER A 148 26.48 17.65 -24.98
C SER A 148 24.98 17.65 -25.29
N GLY A 149 24.35 18.81 -25.07
CA GLY A 149 22.96 19.07 -25.43
C GLY A 149 21.91 18.52 -24.46
N ASP A 150 21.47 19.38 -23.56
CA ASP A 150 20.25 19.17 -22.76
C ASP A 150 19.18 20.09 -23.35
N ASP A 151 18.15 19.49 -24.01
CA ASP A 151 16.99 20.21 -24.55
C ASP A 151 15.85 20.30 -23.49
N GLY A 152 16.12 19.90 -22.26
CA GLY A 152 15.14 19.82 -21.16
C GLY A 152 14.23 18.59 -21.22
N VAL A 153 14.16 17.89 -22.34
CA VAL A 153 13.31 16.72 -22.56
C VAL A 153 14.16 15.45 -22.71
N SER A 154 15.21 15.50 -23.49
CA SER A 154 16.14 14.37 -23.68
C SER A 154 17.57 14.82 -23.35
N GLN A 155 18.27 14.02 -22.57
CA GLN A 155 19.67 14.26 -22.27
C GLN A 155 20.52 13.33 -23.14
N THR A 156 21.33 13.91 -24.03
CA THR A 156 22.32 13.12 -24.78
C THR A 156 23.61 13.11 -23.99
N VAL A 157 24.02 11.95 -23.52
CA VAL A 157 25.26 11.75 -22.78
C VAL A 157 26.26 11.05 -23.67
N THR A 158 27.40 11.68 -23.89
CA THR A 158 28.52 11.04 -24.57
C THR A 158 29.37 10.32 -23.51
N ALA A 159 29.21 9.00 -23.41
CA ALA A 159 30.06 8.17 -22.59
C ALA A 159 31.22 7.63 -23.43
N ARG A 160 32.45 7.87 -23.04
CA ARG A 160 33.62 7.21 -23.64
C ARG A 160 33.79 5.84 -23.01
N ALA A 161 33.35 4.79 -23.71
CA ALA A 161 33.62 3.43 -23.32
C ALA A 161 34.94 2.96 -23.95
N GLY A 162 35.99 2.87 -23.15
CA GLY A 162 37.27 2.28 -23.55
C GLY A 162 38.20 3.18 -24.39
N VAL A 163 39.32 2.62 -24.87
CA VAL A 163 40.43 3.29 -25.58
C VAL A 163 40.08 3.72 -27.01
N ALA A 164 38.93 3.37 -27.53
CA ALA A 164 38.54 3.65 -28.92
C ALA A 164 37.12 4.27 -28.99
N LEU A 165 37.06 5.50 -29.50
CA LEU A 165 35.91 6.22 -30.02
C LEU A 165 34.70 6.31 -29.03
N GLY A 166 34.45 7.52 -28.50
CA GLY A 166 33.26 7.83 -27.73
C GLY A 166 31.99 7.46 -28.51
N THR A 167 31.28 6.45 -28.03
CA THR A 167 29.97 6.10 -28.54
C THR A 167 28.96 7.01 -27.83
N GLU A 168 28.23 7.81 -28.60
CA GLU A 168 27.08 8.56 -28.04
C GLU A 168 26.01 7.57 -27.62
N VAL A 169 25.77 7.44 -26.32
CA VAL A 169 24.67 6.66 -25.79
C VAL A 169 23.55 7.64 -25.46
N LYS A 170 22.47 7.55 -26.23
CA LYS A 170 21.27 8.32 -25.94
C LYS A 170 20.58 7.75 -24.71
N VAL A 171 20.50 8.55 -23.65
CA VAL A 171 19.75 8.18 -22.44
C VAL A 171 18.26 8.14 -22.79
N PRO A 172 17.59 7.00 -22.59
CA PRO A 172 16.14 6.96 -22.76
C PRO A 172 15.49 7.90 -21.78
N ASN A 173 14.57 8.75 -22.25
CA ASN A 173 13.86 9.69 -21.42
C ASN A 173 12.51 10.05 -22.05
N PRO A 174 11.36 9.82 -21.37
CA PRO A 174 11.25 9.14 -20.08
C PRO A 174 11.56 7.63 -20.16
N VAL A 175 11.92 7.02 -19.00
CA VAL A 175 12.07 5.57 -18.85
C VAL A 175 10.88 5.02 -18.10
N THR A 176 10.38 3.85 -18.48
CA THR A 176 9.33 3.14 -17.76
C THR A 176 9.95 2.08 -16.87
N LEU A 177 9.71 2.16 -15.57
CA LEU A 177 10.27 1.27 -14.55
C LEU A 177 9.16 0.74 -13.63
N ARG A 178 9.42 -0.38 -12.97
CA ARG A 178 8.50 -1.03 -12.03
C ARG A 178 9.15 -1.19 -10.66
N PRO A 179 9.12 -0.18 -9.79
CA PRO A 179 9.63 -0.32 -8.43
C PRO A 179 8.73 -1.20 -7.57
N TYR A 180 9.34 -1.93 -6.62
CA TYR A 180 8.57 -2.67 -5.62
C TYR A 180 7.92 -1.69 -4.63
N ARG A 181 6.58 -1.57 -4.65
CA ARG A 181 5.83 -0.56 -3.89
C ARG A 181 4.54 -1.07 -3.26
N THR A 182 4.09 -2.24 -3.65
CA THR A 182 2.84 -2.83 -3.18
C THR A 182 3.08 -4.30 -2.82
N PHE A 183 2.03 -5.03 -2.55
CA PHE A 183 2.09 -6.46 -2.26
C PHE A 183 2.80 -7.23 -3.37
N MET A 184 3.60 -8.22 -2.99
CA MET A 184 4.42 -9.00 -3.94
C MET A 184 3.59 -9.98 -4.78
N GLU A 185 2.37 -10.27 -4.35
CA GLU A 185 1.43 -11.17 -5.06
C GLU A 185 0.77 -10.53 -6.26
N VAL A 186 0.88 -9.21 -6.40
CA VAL A 186 0.33 -8.49 -7.55
C VAL A 186 1.43 -7.89 -8.41
N GLU A 187 1.08 -7.63 -9.68
CA GLU A 187 2.01 -6.96 -10.59
C GLU A 187 2.37 -5.57 -10.04
N GLN A 188 3.67 -5.28 -9.99
CA GLN A 188 4.14 -3.97 -9.58
C GLN A 188 3.80 -2.94 -10.66
N PRO A 189 3.19 -1.80 -10.31
CA PRO A 189 2.76 -0.81 -11.29
C PRO A 189 3.96 -0.19 -12.01
N ALA A 190 3.79 0.00 -13.31
CA ALA A 190 4.77 0.70 -14.13
C ALA A 190 4.68 2.20 -13.88
N ILE A 191 5.82 2.87 -13.76
CA ILE A 191 5.91 4.32 -13.62
C ILE A 191 6.76 4.92 -14.73
N SER A 192 6.37 6.09 -15.20
CA SER A 192 7.22 6.92 -16.06
C SER A 192 8.19 7.71 -15.19
N CYS A 193 9.48 7.61 -15.49
CA CYS A 193 10.54 8.32 -14.78
C CYS A 193 11.36 9.18 -15.72
N VAL A 194 11.72 10.37 -15.26
CA VAL A 194 12.77 11.18 -15.89
C VAL A 194 14.11 10.76 -15.31
N PHE A 195 14.98 10.22 -16.16
CA PHE A 195 16.35 9.88 -15.80
C PHE A 195 17.26 11.09 -16.03
N ARG A 196 18.14 11.38 -15.07
CA ARG A 196 19.11 12.47 -15.14
C ARG A 196 20.51 12.00 -14.76
N LEU A 197 21.47 12.53 -15.46
CA LEU A 197 22.90 12.34 -15.20
C LEU A 197 23.57 13.71 -15.12
N ARG A 198 24.45 13.91 -14.17
CA ARG A 198 25.28 15.14 -14.04
C ARG A 198 26.75 14.81 -13.87
N GLN A 199 27.59 15.83 -14.03
CA GLN A 199 29.03 15.73 -13.85
C GLN A 199 29.38 15.26 -12.43
N GLY A 200 30.44 14.46 -12.30
CA GLY A 200 30.88 13.84 -11.04
C GLY A 200 30.25 12.49 -10.77
N PRO A 201 30.16 11.58 -11.73
CA PRO A 201 29.01 10.85 -12.25
C PRO A 201 27.94 10.59 -11.21
N MET A 202 26.91 11.42 -11.19
CA MET A 202 25.76 11.26 -10.30
C MET A 202 24.50 11.05 -11.12
N LEU A 203 23.66 10.13 -10.68
CA LEU A 203 22.45 9.70 -11.37
C LEU A 203 21.22 9.94 -10.51
N SER A 204 20.08 10.25 -11.13
CA SER A 204 18.83 10.47 -10.43
C SER A 204 17.64 10.00 -11.30
N LEU A 205 16.62 9.46 -10.63
CA LEU A 205 15.31 9.20 -11.22
C LEU A 205 14.26 10.10 -10.55
N HIS A 206 13.40 10.69 -11.35
CA HIS A 206 12.28 11.51 -10.89
C HIS A 206 10.98 10.92 -11.41
N GLU A 207 9.99 10.77 -10.54
CA GLU A 207 8.65 10.32 -10.96
C GLU A 207 8.00 11.36 -11.88
N ALA A 208 7.36 10.90 -12.95
CA ALA A 208 6.75 11.75 -13.96
C ALA A 208 5.33 11.30 -14.35
N ASP A 209 4.66 10.54 -13.49
CA ASP A 209 3.30 10.01 -13.72
C ASP A 209 2.24 10.66 -12.83
N GLY A 210 2.62 11.64 -12.01
CA GLY A 210 1.69 12.32 -11.09
C GLY A 210 1.10 11.42 -10.00
N GLY A 211 1.66 10.23 -9.80
CA GLY A 211 1.18 9.26 -8.80
C GLY A 211 0.07 8.35 -9.29
N LEU A 212 -0.20 8.28 -10.59
CA LEU A 212 -1.21 7.42 -11.22
C LEU A 212 -1.00 5.94 -10.88
N TRP A 213 0.24 5.51 -10.71
CA TRP A 213 0.62 4.17 -10.32
C TRP A 213 -0.09 3.65 -9.04
N ARG A 214 -0.49 4.56 -8.12
CA ARG A 214 -1.23 4.16 -6.90
C ARG A 214 -2.60 3.60 -7.23
N LEU A 215 -3.29 4.20 -8.19
CA LEU A 215 -4.59 3.70 -8.65
C LEU A 215 -4.43 2.35 -9.36
N GLU A 216 -3.40 2.19 -10.16
CA GLU A 216 -3.11 0.91 -10.82
C GLU A 216 -2.82 -0.19 -9.80
N ALA A 217 -2.02 0.10 -8.77
CA ALA A 217 -1.75 -0.85 -7.69
C ALA A 217 -3.03 -1.25 -6.95
N ILE A 218 -3.90 -0.30 -6.61
CA ILE A 218 -5.19 -0.56 -5.96
C ILE A 218 -6.08 -1.46 -6.84
N GLN A 219 -6.13 -1.21 -8.16
CA GLN A 219 -6.89 -2.05 -9.08
C GLN A 219 -6.31 -3.46 -9.20
N SER A 220 -4.99 -3.61 -9.20
CA SER A 220 -4.32 -4.92 -9.22
C SER A 220 -4.62 -5.72 -7.94
N ILE A 221 -4.59 -5.08 -6.77
CA ILE A 221 -4.97 -5.70 -5.49
C ILE A 221 -6.44 -6.15 -5.54
N LYS A 222 -7.33 -5.27 -6.01
CA LYS A 222 -8.75 -5.59 -6.16
C LYS A 222 -8.96 -6.81 -7.08
N ALA A 223 -8.31 -6.82 -8.24
CA ALA A 223 -8.43 -7.90 -9.21
C ALA A 223 -7.93 -9.24 -8.61
N TYR A 224 -6.82 -9.23 -7.88
CA TYR A 224 -6.30 -10.40 -7.17
C TYR A 224 -7.32 -10.95 -6.17
N LEU A 225 -7.87 -10.10 -5.30
CA LEU A 225 -8.83 -10.54 -4.27
C LEU A 225 -10.14 -11.05 -4.89
N VAL A 226 -10.66 -10.37 -5.90
CA VAL A 226 -11.86 -10.81 -6.62
C VAL A 226 -11.64 -12.19 -7.24
N GLN A 227 -10.50 -12.42 -7.88
CA GLN A 227 -10.18 -13.71 -8.48
C GLN A 227 -10.01 -14.79 -7.41
N ALA A 228 -9.29 -14.50 -6.33
CA ALA A 228 -9.09 -15.44 -5.22
C ALA A 228 -10.43 -15.85 -4.56
N MET A 229 -11.35 -14.89 -4.34
CA MET A 229 -12.67 -15.20 -3.79
C MET A 229 -13.49 -16.08 -4.74
N LYS A 230 -13.42 -15.81 -6.04
CA LYS A 230 -14.08 -16.65 -7.06
C LYS A 230 -13.53 -18.08 -7.04
N ASP A 231 -12.22 -18.25 -6.92
CA ASP A 231 -11.57 -19.57 -6.88
C ASP A 231 -11.95 -20.36 -5.62
N LEU A 232 -12.18 -19.67 -4.49
CA LEU A 232 -12.71 -20.25 -3.26
C LEU A 232 -14.21 -20.52 -3.30
N GLY A 233 -14.93 -20.08 -4.35
CA GLY A 233 -16.40 -20.15 -4.43
C GLY A 233 -17.09 -19.23 -3.43
N GLN A 234 -16.43 -18.16 -2.98
CA GLN A 234 -16.95 -17.17 -2.04
C GLN A 234 -17.41 -15.90 -2.76
N ASN A 235 -18.49 -15.30 -2.27
CA ASN A 235 -19.01 -14.04 -2.80
C ASN A 235 -18.79 -12.90 -1.78
N ILE A 236 -17.52 -12.58 -1.53
CA ILE A 236 -17.12 -11.49 -0.66
C ILE A 236 -16.81 -10.26 -1.52
N PRO A 237 -17.55 -9.15 -1.36
CA PRO A 237 -17.32 -7.93 -2.13
C PRO A 237 -15.93 -7.33 -1.86
N VAL A 238 -15.33 -6.71 -2.89
CA VAL A 238 -14.07 -5.97 -2.79
C VAL A 238 -14.31 -4.51 -3.18
N ILE A 239 -14.19 -3.63 -2.22
CA ILE A 239 -14.30 -2.16 -2.37
C ILE A 239 -12.89 -1.57 -2.48
N ALA A 240 -12.65 -0.78 -3.52
CA ALA A 240 -11.36 -0.15 -3.78
C ALA A 240 -11.56 1.29 -4.30
#